data_f295f0eace91fb18d57a41cad8e85794
#
_entry.id   f295f0eace91fb18d57a41cad8e85794
#
_cell.length_a   1.000
_cell.length_b   1.000
_cell.length_c   1.000
_cell.angle_alpha   90.00
_cell.angle_beta   90.00
_cell.angle_gamma   90.00
#
_symmetry.space_group_name_H-M   'P 1'
#
loop_
_entity.id
_entity.type
_entity.pdbx_description
1 polymer ?
#
loop_
_entity_poly.entity_id
_entity_poly.type
_entity_poly.pdbx_seq_one_letter_code
_entity_poly.pdbx_strand_id
1 'polypeptide(L)'
;MSEVTPLPRRHLRALSEPPGDITDLASLLRSVARGDEAAFEQLFDEVGSSVYGLVRRVIRDPSRAEEVTQEVFLQVWQNAHRFDEARGKAKSWMLTLAHRRAVDAVRHDQAATNRDNKYDWTGGPDYDQVEEEVSTKLEHEHVRRCLSNLTELQRESVNLAYYKGYTYAEVADLLQVNPATVKTRMRDGLIRLRDCMGVSA
;
A
#
# COMPACT_ATOMS: atom_id res chain seq x y z
N MET A 1 -14.70 -47.72 52.74
CA MET A 1 -15.11 -47.95 51.35
C MET A 1 -15.54 -46.58 50.83
N SER A 2 -14.65 -45.91 50.15
CA SER A 2 -14.91 -44.55 49.62
C SER A 2 -15.03 -44.66 48.10
N GLU A 3 -16.23 -44.35 47.63
CA GLU A 3 -16.55 -44.33 46.20
C GLU A 3 -15.88 -43.13 45.53
N VAL A 4 -15.02 -43.41 44.56
CA VAL A 4 -14.40 -42.39 43.71
C VAL A 4 -15.30 -42.17 42.49
N THR A 5 -15.99 -41.03 42.46
CA THR A 5 -16.81 -40.61 41.33
C THR A 5 -15.89 -40.20 40.16
N PRO A 6 -16.02 -40.77 38.95
CA PRO A 6 -15.21 -40.40 37.81
C PRO A 6 -15.69 -39.05 37.24
N LEU A 7 -14.76 -38.13 37.01
CA LEU A 7 -14.96 -36.87 36.34
C LEU A 7 -15.46 -37.06 34.88
N PRO A 8 -16.35 -36.18 34.36
CA PRO A 8 -16.84 -36.30 33.00
C PRO A 8 -15.73 -35.97 32.00
N ARG A 9 -15.52 -36.86 31.04
CA ARG A 9 -14.64 -36.65 29.90
C ARG A 9 -15.16 -35.50 29.08
N ARG A 10 -14.48 -34.33 29.12
CA ARG A 10 -14.65 -33.28 28.15
C ARG A 10 -14.32 -33.84 26.78
N HIS A 11 -15.30 -33.94 25.90
CA HIS A 11 -15.09 -34.12 24.47
C HIS A 11 -14.25 -32.96 23.95
N LEU A 12 -12.98 -33.22 23.66
CA LEU A 12 -12.17 -32.44 22.78
C LEU A 12 -12.83 -32.52 21.37
N ARG A 13 -13.73 -31.58 21.11
CA ARG A 13 -14.21 -31.35 19.77
C ARG A 13 -12.99 -30.83 18.98
N ALA A 14 -12.46 -31.68 18.12
CA ALA A 14 -11.45 -31.27 17.15
C ALA A 14 -11.98 -30.10 16.39
N LEU A 15 -11.39 -28.94 16.63
CA LEU A 15 -11.56 -27.75 15.80
C LEU A 15 -10.81 -28.04 14.50
N SER A 16 -11.53 -28.65 13.54
CA SER A 16 -11.17 -28.51 12.14
C SER A 16 -11.53 -27.08 11.77
N GLU A 17 -10.60 -26.15 11.99
CA GLU A 17 -10.69 -24.86 11.34
C GLU A 17 -10.54 -25.10 9.85
N PRO A 18 -11.48 -24.63 9.02
CA PRO A 18 -11.27 -24.61 7.57
C PRO A 18 -10.08 -23.70 7.27
N PRO A 19 -9.34 -23.95 6.18
CA PRO A 19 -8.20 -23.11 5.80
C PRO A 19 -8.69 -21.67 5.63
N GLY A 20 -7.99 -20.76 6.31
CA GLY A 20 -8.20 -19.35 6.47
C GLY A 20 -9.24 -18.71 5.54
N ASP A 21 -10.32 -18.30 6.14
CA ASP A 21 -11.31 -17.43 5.51
C ASP A 21 -10.54 -16.23 4.96
N ILE A 22 -10.53 -16.06 3.63
CA ILE A 22 -9.96 -14.87 2.99
C ILE A 22 -10.81 -13.72 3.50
N THR A 23 -10.33 -13.01 4.51
CA THR A 23 -11.06 -11.92 5.15
C THR A 23 -11.52 -10.96 4.05
N ASP A 24 -12.82 -10.87 3.82
CA ASP A 24 -13.39 -9.99 2.79
C ASP A 24 -13.22 -8.53 3.23
N LEU A 25 -12.10 -7.93 2.81
CA LEU A 25 -11.77 -6.54 3.08
C LEU A 25 -12.89 -5.56 2.64
N ALA A 26 -13.66 -5.91 1.60
CA ALA A 26 -14.78 -5.09 1.16
C ALA A 26 -15.92 -5.14 2.19
N SER A 27 -16.18 -6.32 2.78
CA SER A 27 -17.13 -6.46 3.87
C SER A 27 -16.71 -5.69 5.12
N LEU A 28 -15.43 -5.77 5.49
CA LEU A 28 -14.87 -4.99 6.59
C LEU A 28 -15.04 -3.49 6.36
N LEU A 29 -14.68 -2.98 5.17
CA LEU A 29 -14.88 -1.56 4.85
C LEU A 29 -16.35 -1.12 4.91
N ARG A 30 -17.29 -1.98 4.51
CA ARG A 30 -18.72 -1.69 4.65
C ARG A 30 -19.15 -1.62 6.12
N SER A 31 -18.56 -2.43 6.99
CA SER A 31 -18.81 -2.37 8.45
C SER A 31 -18.19 -1.13 9.07
N VAL A 32 -16.94 -0.80 8.72
CA VAL A 32 -16.27 0.45 9.12
C VAL A 32 -17.09 1.68 8.70
N ALA A 33 -17.68 1.67 7.50
CA ALA A 33 -18.55 2.76 7.03
C ALA A 33 -19.80 2.96 7.91
N ARG A 34 -20.17 1.95 8.70
CA ARG A 34 -21.27 2.03 9.69
C ARG A 34 -20.80 2.34 11.11
N GLY A 35 -19.48 2.58 11.29
CA GLY A 35 -18.88 2.90 12.59
C GLY A 35 -18.51 1.65 13.43
N ASP A 36 -18.29 0.50 12.81
CA ASP A 36 -17.88 -0.72 13.49
C ASP A 36 -16.38 -0.69 13.79
N GLU A 37 -16.03 -0.47 15.07
CA GLU A 37 -14.64 -0.40 15.54
C GLU A 37 -13.94 -1.75 15.47
N ALA A 38 -14.64 -2.86 15.72
CA ALA A 38 -14.04 -4.19 15.66
C ALA A 38 -13.68 -4.57 14.21
N ALA A 39 -14.52 -4.18 13.24
CA ALA A 39 -14.19 -4.34 11.83
C ALA A 39 -13.00 -3.47 11.40
N PHE A 40 -12.83 -2.30 12.01
CA PHE A 40 -11.68 -1.43 11.76
C PHE A 40 -10.38 -2.03 12.31
N GLU A 41 -10.40 -2.60 13.52
CA GLU A 41 -9.27 -3.30 14.11
C GLU A 41 -8.82 -4.47 13.22
N GLN A 42 -9.75 -5.31 12.78
CA GLN A 42 -9.47 -6.40 11.84
C GLN A 42 -8.90 -5.89 10.52
N LEU A 43 -9.46 -4.80 9.98
CA LEU A 43 -8.96 -4.19 8.75
C LEU A 43 -7.52 -3.68 8.93
N PHE A 44 -7.20 -3.10 10.10
CA PHE A 44 -5.85 -2.65 10.41
C PHE A 44 -4.87 -3.82 10.48
N ASP A 45 -5.24 -4.91 11.14
CA ASP A 45 -4.40 -6.11 11.27
C ASP A 45 -4.09 -6.73 9.90
N GLU A 46 -5.09 -6.80 9.01
CA GLU A 46 -4.95 -7.42 7.68
C GLU A 46 -4.11 -6.59 6.70
N VAL A 47 -4.19 -5.26 6.75
CA VAL A 47 -3.56 -4.43 5.72
C VAL A 47 -2.54 -3.43 6.25
N GLY A 48 -2.38 -3.32 7.57
CA GLY A 48 -1.51 -2.34 8.20
C GLY A 48 -0.06 -2.44 7.74
N SER A 49 0.49 -3.65 7.67
CA SER A 49 1.84 -3.90 7.16
C SER A 49 2.02 -3.47 5.71
N SER A 50 1.02 -3.77 4.85
CA SER A 50 1.04 -3.38 3.44
C SER A 50 0.98 -1.86 3.26
N VAL A 51 0.13 -1.18 4.06
CA VAL A 51 0.01 0.29 4.04
C VAL A 51 1.30 0.93 4.54
N TYR A 52 1.80 0.50 5.70
CA TYR A 52 3.06 1.01 6.25
C TYR A 52 4.24 0.78 5.31
N GLY A 53 4.37 -0.42 4.74
CA GLY A 53 5.42 -0.74 3.78
C GLY A 53 5.38 0.16 2.54
N LEU A 54 4.18 0.51 2.03
CA LEU A 54 4.04 1.48 0.94
C LEU A 54 4.46 2.88 1.37
N VAL A 55 3.97 3.36 2.52
CA VAL A 55 4.30 4.68 3.06
C VAL A 55 5.80 4.81 3.29
N ARG A 56 6.46 3.79 3.87
CA ARG A 56 7.91 3.74 4.09
C ARG A 56 8.73 3.82 2.80
N ARG A 57 8.23 3.30 1.70
CA ARG A 57 8.91 3.41 0.38
C ARG A 57 8.89 4.84 -0.17
N VAL A 58 7.87 5.60 0.16
CA VAL A 58 7.71 7.01 -0.27
C VAL A 58 8.38 7.94 0.74
N ILE A 59 8.08 7.75 2.05
CA ILE A 59 8.62 8.52 3.17
C ILE A 59 9.72 7.68 3.81
N ARG A 60 10.95 8.09 3.65
CA ARG A 60 12.11 7.30 4.11
C ARG A 60 12.37 7.39 5.60
N ASP A 61 11.87 8.43 6.25
CA ASP A 61 11.94 8.58 7.71
C ASP A 61 10.91 7.67 8.39
N PRO A 62 11.35 6.76 9.31
CA PRO A 62 10.47 5.81 9.98
C PRO A 62 9.37 6.49 10.80
N SER A 63 9.75 7.47 11.63
CA SER A 63 8.81 8.15 12.53
C SER A 63 7.74 8.91 11.74
N ARG A 64 8.15 9.59 10.67
CA ARG A 64 7.23 10.29 9.78
C ARG A 64 6.32 9.32 9.02
N ALA A 65 6.85 8.15 8.64
CA ALA A 65 6.04 7.12 7.99
C ALA A 65 4.97 6.53 8.93
N GLU A 66 5.28 6.35 10.21
CA GLU A 66 4.31 5.93 11.23
C GLU A 66 3.18 6.96 11.37
N GLU A 67 3.52 8.25 11.52
CA GLU A 67 2.52 9.32 11.59
C GLU A 67 1.60 9.32 10.37
N VAL A 68 2.19 9.28 9.17
CA VAL A 68 1.40 9.29 7.93
C VAL A 68 0.56 8.01 7.79
N THR A 69 1.06 6.86 8.27
CA THR A 69 0.26 5.63 8.30
C THR A 69 -0.96 5.78 9.19
N GLN A 70 -0.82 6.37 10.38
CA GLN A 70 -1.96 6.67 11.27
C GLN A 70 -2.97 7.61 10.59
N GLU A 71 -2.48 8.67 9.92
CA GLU A 71 -3.35 9.58 9.17
C GLU A 71 -4.09 8.87 8.03
N VAL A 72 -3.45 7.90 7.35
CA VAL A 72 -4.11 7.08 6.32
C VAL A 72 -5.27 6.27 6.92
N PHE A 73 -5.05 5.60 8.05
CA PHE A 73 -6.11 4.83 8.72
C PHE A 73 -7.24 5.72 9.24
N LEU A 74 -6.93 6.91 9.74
CA LEU A 74 -7.95 7.90 10.07
C LEU A 74 -8.77 8.31 8.84
N GLN A 75 -8.13 8.52 7.69
CA GLN A 75 -8.83 8.78 6.43
C GLN A 75 -9.66 7.59 5.96
N VAL A 76 -9.18 6.35 6.13
CA VAL A 76 -9.94 5.13 5.85
C VAL A 76 -11.22 5.12 6.69
N TRP A 77 -11.12 5.33 8.01
CA TRP A 77 -12.26 5.43 8.90
C TRP A 77 -13.29 6.46 8.45
N GLN A 78 -12.83 7.67 8.16
CA GLN A 78 -13.69 8.79 7.75
C GLN A 78 -14.33 8.60 6.37
N ASN A 79 -13.65 7.92 5.46
CA ASN A 79 -14.03 7.82 4.04
C ASN A 79 -14.46 6.41 3.61
N ALA A 80 -14.56 5.43 4.51
CA ALA A 80 -14.99 4.06 4.19
C ALA A 80 -16.30 4.03 3.40
N HIS A 81 -17.23 4.96 3.68
CA HIS A 81 -18.50 5.10 2.98
C HIS A 81 -18.37 5.48 1.49
N ARG A 82 -17.19 5.94 1.05
CA ARG A 82 -16.89 6.28 -0.35
C ARG A 82 -16.31 5.11 -1.14
N PHE A 83 -16.02 4.00 -0.45
CA PHE A 83 -15.55 2.82 -1.12
C PHE A 83 -16.67 2.21 -1.97
N ASP A 84 -16.36 1.95 -3.24
CA ASP A 84 -17.25 1.33 -4.21
C ASP A 84 -16.56 0.11 -4.82
N GLU A 85 -17.06 -1.06 -4.49
CA GLU A 85 -16.51 -2.34 -4.93
C GLU A 85 -16.58 -2.52 -6.45
N ALA A 86 -17.55 -1.89 -7.13
CA ALA A 86 -17.64 -1.90 -8.58
C ALA A 86 -16.48 -1.16 -9.26
N ARG A 87 -15.79 -0.28 -8.53
CA ARG A 87 -14.65 0.52 -9.01
C ARG A 87 -13.29 -0.09 -8.70
N GLY A 88 -13.25 -1.18 -7.93
CA GLY A 88 -12.00 -1.87 -7.62
C GLY A 88 -11.95 -2.52 -6.24
N LYS A 89 -10.86 -3.24 -6.00
CA LYS A 89 -10.64 -3.99 -4.76
C LYS A 89 -10.38 -3.07 -3.57
N ALA A 90 -10.85 -3.46 -2.38
CA ALA A 90 -10.68 -2.73 -1.13
C ALA A 90 -9.21 -2.41 -0.81
N LYS A 91 -8.33 -3.41 -0.89
CA LYS A 91 -6.88 -3.22 -0.69
C LYS A 91 -6.30 -2.16 -1.63
N SER A 92 -6.65 -2.19 -2.91
CA SER A 92 -6.17 -1.23 -3.90
C SER A 92 -6.65 0.20 -3.62
N TRP A 93 -7.90 0.34 -3.14
CA TRP A 93 -8.45 1.63 -2.74
C TRP A 93 -7.68 2.22 -1.55
N MET A 94 -7.42 1.41 -0.51
CA MET A 94 -6.65 1.85 0.66
C MET A 94 -5.19 2.17 0.32
N LEU A 95 -4.52 1.35 -0.49
CA LEU A 95 -3.16 1.64 -0.95
C LEU A 95 -3.09 2.90 -1.81
N THR A 96 -4.15 3.23 -2.56
CA THR A 96 -4.24 4.50 -3.30
C THR A 96 -4.34 5.70 -2.35
N LEU A 97 -5.12 5.59 -1.26
CA LEU A 97 -5.17 6.62 -0.22
C LEU A 97 -3.79 6.79 0.43
N ALA A 98 -3.15 5.68 0.81
CA ALA A 98 -1.84 5.67 1.43
C ALA A 98 -0.78 6.35 0.54
N HIS A 99 -0.73 5.99 -0.74
CA HIS A 99 0.20 6.59 -1.69
C HIS A 99 -0.02 8.10 -1.83
N ARG A 100 -1.27 8.54 -2.02
CA ARG A 100 -1.60 9.96 -2.13
C ARG A 100 -1.15 10.72 -0.88
N ARG A 101 -1.48 10.19 0.29
CA ARG A 101 -1.12 10.85 1.56
C ARG A 101 0.40 10.91 1.76
N ALA A 102 1.13 9.83 1.42
CA ALA A 102 2.59 9.81 1.51
C ALA A 102 3.24 10.84 0.55
N VAL A 103 2.75 10.93 -0.69
CA VAL A 103 3.22 11.93 -1.66
C VAL A 103 2.92 13.37 -1.18
N ASP A 104 1.73 13.61 -0.64
CA ASP A 104 1.36 14.93 -0.11
C ASP A 104 2.25 15.31 1.09
N ALA A 105 2.58 14.37 1.97
CA ALA A 105 3.50 14.59 3.09
C ALA A 105 4.91 14.95 2.59
N VAL A 106 5.46 14.19 1.63
CA VAL A 106 6.78 14.50 1.03
C VAL A 106 6.79 15.90 0.41
N ARG A 107 5.75 16.28 -0.32
CA ARG A 107 5.64 17.63 -0.92
C ARG A 107 5.58 18.72 0.14
N HIS A 108 4.80 18.50 1.20
CA HIS A 108 4.71 19.44 2.30
C HIS A 108 6.06 19.64 2.99
N ASP A 109 6.74 18.53 3.28
CA ASP A 109 8.04 18.54 3.97
C ASP A 109 9.13 19.18 3.08
N GLN A 110 9.12 18.91 1.76
CA GLN A 110 9.99 19.58 0.79
C GLN A 110 9.71 21.09 0.68
N ALA A 111 8.42 21.50 0.68
CA ALA A 111 8.06 22.91 0.66
C ALA A 111 8.50 23.64 1.95
N ALA A 112 8.51 22.98 3.09
CA ALA A 112 9.05 23.48 4.34
C ALA A 112 10.58 23.61 4.28
N THR A 113 11.28 22.58 3.79
CA THR A 113 12.76 22.52 3.68
C THR A 113 13.29 23.48 2.61
N ASN A 114 12.59 23.68 1.50
CA ASN A 114 12.97 24.64 0.45
C ASN A 114 12.90 26.10 0.91
N ARG A 115 12.21 26.39 2.01
CA ARG A 115 12.29 27.71 2.68
C ARG A 115 13.56 27.86 3.52
N ASP A 116 14.19 26.74 3.95
CA ASP A 116 15.32 26.77 4.87
C ASP A 116 16.65 26.33 4.24
N ASN A 117 16.71 25.47 3.23
CA ASN A 117 17.96 25.15 2.51
C ASN A 117 17.73 24.23 1.28
N LYS A 118 18.55 24.48 0.23
CA LYS A 118 18.84 23.52 -0.84
C LYS A 118 19.59 22.32 -0.25
N TYR A 119 18.90 21.25 0.05
CA TYR A 119 19.54 20.02 0.49
C TYR A 119 19.47 18.93 -0.56
N ASP A 120 20.66 18.47 -0.95
CA ASP A 120 20.95 17.45 -1.94
C ASP A 120 20.43 16.07 -1.46
N TRP A 121 19.57 15.42 -2.25
CA TRP A 121 19.08 14.11 -1.91
C TRP A 121 19.84 13.01 -2.66
N THR A 122 20.83 12.41 -2.02
CA THR A 122 21.49 11.17 -2.46
C THR A 122 21.10 10.01 -1.54
N GLY A 123 20.21 9.13 -1.97
CA GLY A 123 19.87 7.92 -1.22
C GLY A 123 19.18 6.89 -2.10
N GLY A 124 19.88 5.82 -2.43
CA GLY A 124 19.34 4.62 -3.07
C GLY A 124 18.41 3.83 -2.14
N PRO A 125 17.68 2.84 -2.64
CA PRO A 125 16.77 2.05 -1.81
C PRO A 125 17.56 1.11 -0.92
N ASP A 126 17.53 1.37 0.40
CA ASP A 126 17.91 0.38 1.40
C ASP A 126 16.72 -0.55 1.61
N TYR A 127 16.94 -1.82 1.36
CA TYR A 127 15.93 -2.87 1.39
C TYR A 127 16.02 -3.56 2.75
N ASP A 128 15.27 -3.06 3.73
CA ASP A 128 15.10 -3.79 4.99
C ASP A 128 14.02 -4.85 4.79
N GLN A 129 14.43 -6.11 4.94
CA GLN A 129 13.59 -7.28 4.75
C GLN A 129 12.77 -7.50 6.02
N VAL A 130 11.50 -7.10 5.98
CA VAL A 130 10.50 -7.72 6.86
C VAL A 130 10.15 -9.06 6.24
N GLU A 131 10.23 -10.15 7.03
CA GLU A 131 9.89 -11.51 6.62
C GLU A 131 8.44 -11.55 6.13
N GLU A 132 8.28 -11.57 4.82
CA GLU A 132 7.00 -11.68 4.15
C GLU A 132 6.77 -13.16 3.75
N GLU A 133 5.57 -13.67 4.00
CA GLU A 133 5.14 -15.02 3.61
C GLU A 133 5.41 -15.33 2.13
N VAL A 134 5.63 -16.61 1.81
CA VAL A 134 6.05 -17.11 0.49
C VAL A 134 5.15 -16.62 -0.67
N SER A 135 3.85 -16.42 -0.43
CA SER A 135 2.88 -15.90 -1.41
C SER A 135 3.22 -14.47 -1.85
N THR A 136 3.61 -13.63 -0.91
CA THR A 136 3.97 -12.22 -1.15
C THR A 136 5.28 -12.10 -1.94
N LYS A 137 6.21 -13.06 -1.76
CA LYS A 137 7.48 -13.09 -2.54
C LYS A 137 7.24 -13.32 -4.02
N LEU A 138 6.34 -14.24 -4.37
CA LEU A 138 5.99 -14.53 -5.77
C LEU A 138 5.29 -13.34 -6.44
N GLU A 139 4.38 -12.66 -5.72
CA GLU A 139 3.74 -11.44 -6.21
C GLU A 139 4.77 -10.32 -6.42
N HIS A 140 5.71 -10.15 -5.50
CA HIS A 140 6.79 -9.15 -5.61
C HIS A 140 7.72 -9.44 -6.79
N GLU A 141 8.07 -10.71 -7.03
CA GLU A 141 8.88 -11.09 -8.19
C GLU A 141 8.14 -10.82 -9.49
N HIS A 142 6.83 -11.09 -9.53
CA HIS A 142 6.01 -10.78 -10.69
C HIS A 142 5.97 -9.27 -10.97
N VAL A 143 5.72 -8.44 -9.96
CA VAL A 143 5.75 -6.98 -10.09
C VAL A 143 7.12 -6.49 -10.56
N ARG A 144 8.23 -7.00 -9.99
CA ARG A 144 9.59 -6.65 -10.42
C ARG A 144 9.83 -7.00 -11.89
N ARG A 145 9.38 -8.17 -12.32
CA ARG A 145 9.46 -8.60 -13.72
C ARG A 145 8.65 -7.67 -14.63
N CYS A 146 7.45 -7.28 -14.24
CA CYS A 146 6.65 -6.34 -15.00
C CYS A 146 7.29 -4.94 -15.07
N LEU A 147 7.91 -4.47 -13.99
CA LEU A 147 8.67 -3.22 -13.99
C LEU A 147 9.91 -3.29 -14.88
N SER A 148 10.59 -4.45 -14.98
CA SER A 148 11.74 -4.63 -15.87
C SER A 148 11.36 -4.64 -17.37
N ASN A 149 10.08 -4.92 -17.70
CA ASN A 149 9.56 -4.85 -19.07
C ASN A 149 9.29 -3.41 -19.54
N LEU A 150 9.34 -2.42 -18.65
CA LEU A 150 9.28 -1.02 -19.04
C LEU A 150 10.56 -0.59 -19.73
N THR A 151 10.45 0.33 -20.71
CA THR A 151 11.64 1.02 -21.21
C THR A 151 12.27 1.83 -20.07
N GLU A 152 13.57 2.10 -20.18
CA GLU A 152 14.28 2.90 -19.18
C GLU A 152 13.60 4.25 -18.92
N LEU A 153 13.19 4.95 -19.98
CA LEU A 153 12.52 6.22 -19.91
C LEU A 153 11.12 6.15 -19.24
N GLN A 154 10.40 5.04 -19.44
CA GLN A 154 9.12 4.80 -18.77
C GLN A 154 9.33 4.50 -17.29
N ARG A 155 10.29 3.63 -16.97
CA ARG A 155 10.63 3.26 -15.59
C ARG A 155 11.12 4.45 -14.79
N GLU A 156 11.98 5.29 -15.38
CA GLU A 156 12.47 6.52 -14.76
C GLU A 156 11.31 7.49 -14.48
N SER A 157 10.44 7.73 -15.47
CA SER A 157 9.26 8.60 -15.28
C SER A 157 8.32 8.09 -14.21
N VAL A 158 8.06 6.76 -14.15
CA VAL A 158 7.25 6.12 -13.11
C VAL A 158 7.93 6.26 -11.74
N ASN A 159 9.24 6.03 -11.66
CA ASN A 159 9.98 6.16 -10.41
C ASN A 159 9.90 7.58 -9.84
N LEU A 160 10.15 8.59 -10.67
CA LEU A 160 10.10 9.98 -10.24
C LEU A 160 8.68 10.40 -9.82
N ALA A 161 7.65 10.06 -10.60
CA ALA A 161 6.29 10.47 -10.29
C ALA A 161 5.68 9.67 -9.14
N TYR A 162 5.87 8.35 -9.11
CA TYR A 162 5.21 7.47 -8.15
C TYR A 162 5.96 7.35 -6.81
N TYR A 163 7.28 7.13 -6.85
CA TYR A 163 8.05 6.92 -5.61
C TYR A 163 8.69 8.19 -5.07
N LYS A 164 9.00 9.16 -5.92
CA LYS A 164 9.59 10.45 -5.51
C LYS A 164 8.57 11.56 -5.32
N GLY A 165 7.33 11.33 -5.76
CA GLY A 165 6.23 12.27 -5.59
C GLY A 165 6.28 13.51 -6.49
N TYR A 166 7.14 13.54 -7.51
CA TYR A 166 7.19 14.68 -8.44
C TYR A 166 5.94 14.78 -9.30
N THR A 167 5.49 16.00 -9.56
CA THR A 167 4.47 16.28 -10.57
C THR A 167 5.02 16.01 -11.97
N TYR A 168 4.16 15.83 -12.96
CA TYR A 168 4.61 15.65 -14.35
C TYR A 168 5.39 16.83 -14.90
N ALA A 169 5.12 18.05 -14.42
CA ALA A 169 5.90 19.24 -14.75
C ALA A 169 7.33 19.15 -14.17
N GLU A 170 7.45 18.84 -12.88
CA GLU A 170 8.75 18.66 -12.22
C GLU A 170 9.55 17.51 -12.82
N VAL A 171 8.89 16.38 -13.17
CA VAL A 171 9.57 15.27 -13.89
C VAL A 171 10.05 15.74 -15.26
N ALA A 172 9.26 16.54 -15.96
CA ALA A 172 9.64 17.09 -17.26
C ALA A 172 10.86 18.02 -17.15
N ASP A 173 10.88 18.86 -16.13
CA ASP A 173 12.01 19.77 -15.86
C ASP A 173 13.28 18.97 -15.48
N LEU A 174 13.15 17.94 -14.62
CA LEU A 174 14.27 17.06 -14.22
C LEU A 174 14.86 16.29 -15.41
N LEU A 175 13.99 15.76 -16.28
CA LEU A 175 14.39 14.97 -17.44
C LEU A 175 14.67 15.83 -18.70
N GLN A 176 14.54 17.16 -18.60
CA GLN A 176 14.72 18.10 -19.72
C GLN A 176 13.86 17.71 -20.94
N VAL A 177 12.59 17.34 -20.71
CA VAL A 177 11.64 16.97 -21.75
C VAL A 177 10.34 17.77 -21.61
N ASN A 178 9.47 17.71 -22.63
CA ASN A 178 8.15 18.36 -22.55
C ASN A 178 7.23 17.58 -21.58
N PRO A 179 6.40 18.25 -20.76
CA PRO A 179 5.42 17.61 -19.88
C PRO A 179 4.46 16.65 -20.61
N ALA A 180 4.12 16.91 -21.86
CA ALA A 180 3.33 16.00 -22.69
C ALA A 180 4.05 14.66 -22.94
N THR A 181 5.38 14.70 -23.08
CA THR A 181 6.22 13.48 -23.22
C THR A 181 6.18 12.64 -21.94
N VAL A 182 6.30 13.28 -20.76
CA VAL A 182 6.17 12.58 -19.47
C VAL A 182 4.81 11.92 -19.35
N LYS A 183 3.73 12.68 -19.65
CA LYS A 183 2.35 12.16 -19.61
C LYS A 183 2.17 10.93 -20.52
N THR A 184 2.74 10.94 -21.71
CA THR A 184 2.69 9.80 -22.64
C THR A 184 3.50 8.61 -22.08
N ARG A 185 4.74 8.83 -21.61
CA ARG A 185 5.58 7.78 -21.01
C ARG A 185 4.88 7.13 -19.81
N MET A 186 4.26 7.93 -18.94
CA MET A 186 3.49 7.44 -17.79
C MET A 186 2.30 6.60 -18.22
N ARG A 187 1.49 7.11 -19.17
CA ARG A 187 0.33 6.37 -19.67
C ARG A 187 0.73 5.02 -20.27
N ASP A 188 1.69 5.03 -21.17
CA ASP A 188 2.12 3.82 -21.88
C ASP A 188 2.83 2.83 -20.94
N GLY A 189 3.60 3.35 -19.96
CA GLY A 189 4.22 2.54 -18.91
C GLY A 189 3.18 1.87 -18.01
N LEU A 190 2.15 2.61 -17.57
CA LEU A 190 1.08 2.05 -16.73
C LEU A 190 0.21 1.03 -17.49
N ILE A 191 -0.04 1.25 -18.80
CA ILE A 191 -0.73 0.26 -19.64
C ILE A 191 0.08 -1.04 -19.69
N ARG A 192 1.39 -0.97 -19.98
CA ARG A 192 2.27 -2.15 -20.02
C ARG A 192 2.32 -2.89 -18.68
N LEU A 193 2.39 -2.14 -17.56
CA LEU A 193 2.36 -2.74 -16.22
C LEU A 193 1.04 -3.46 -15.97
N ARG A 194 -0.09 -2.82 -16.27
CA ARG A 194 -1.42 -3.42 -16.13
C ARG A 194 -1.54 -4.71 -16.93
N ASP A 195 -1.14 -4.67 -18.20
CA ASP A 195 -1.24 -5.82 -19.10
C ASP A 195 -0.32 -6.97 -18.66
N CYS A 196 0.89 -6.65 -18.17
CA CYS A 196 1.81 -7.64 -17.61
C CYS A 196 1.28 -8.27 -16.32
N MET A 197 0.63 -7.46 -15.46
CA MET A 197 0.09 -7.93 -14.17
C MET A 197 -1.26 -8.65 -14.30
N GLY A 198 -1.82 -8.74 -15.50
CA GLY A 198 -3.10 -9.40 -15.73
C GLY A 198 -4.29 -8.71 -15.06
N VAL A 199 -4.18 -7.42 -14.73
CA VAL A 199 -5.26 -6.66 -14.12
C VAL A 199 -6.21 -6.21 -15.23
N SER A 200 -7.32 -6.93 -15.39
CA SER A 200 -8.43 -6.51 -16.27
C SER A 200 -9.05 -5.20 -15.76
N ALA A 201 -9.42 -4.32 -16.69
CA ALA A 201 -10.09 -3.06 -16.40
C ALA A 201 -11.56 -3.30 -16.01
#